data_ef0f9f0807304fc077388d8d3dd057b5
#
_entry.id   ef0f9f0807304fc077388d8d3dd057b5
#
_cell.length_a   1.000
_cell.length_b   1.000
_cell.length_c   1.000
_cell.angle_alpha   90.00
_cell.angle_beta   90.00
_cell.angle_gamma   90.00
#
_symmetry.space_group_name_H-M   'P 1'
#
loop_
_entity.id
_entity.type
_entity.pdbx_description
1 polymer ?
#
loop_
_entity_poly.entity_id
_entity_poly.type
_entity_poly.pdbx_seq_one_letter_code
_entity_poly.pdbx_strand_id
1 'polypeptide(L)'
;MKKNKISKNWVNKQRRDIYVRQSKVDGYRARSAYKLMEIDEKFKIFKGGLSVIDIGAAPGSWSQYAMKTAKSGKLISIDLKKMEPIGNSVQIQGDFTEEKTQEEIKKNINGKVDVVMSDMAVDLSLIHI
;
A
#
# COMPACT_ATOMS: atom_id res chain seq x y z
N MET A 1 -13.75 -20.55 -29.47
CA MET A 1 -13.74 -19.12 -29.39
C MET A 1 -12.43 -18.53 -28.88
N LYS A 2 -11.41 -18.80 -29.64
CA LYS A 2 -10.07 -18.34 -29.35
C LYS A 2 -9.91 -16.80 -29.39
N LYS A 3 -10.78 -16.11 -30.12
CA LYS A 3 -10.76 -14.64 -30.24
C LYS A 3 -10.99 -13.92 -28.90
N ASN A 4 -11.85 -14.44 -28.04
CA ASN A 4 -12.18 -13.77 -26.77
C ASN A 4 -11.00 -13.75 -25.80
N LYS A 5 -10.21 -14.84 -25.76
CA LYS A 5 -9.07 -14.92 -24.87
C LYS A 5 -7.95 -13.96 -25.25
N ILE A 6 -7.67 -13.83 -26.56
CA ILE A 6 -6.65 -12.89 -27.07
C ILE A 6 -7.11 -11.45 -26.86
N SER A 7 -8.36 -11.13 -27.15
CA SER A 7 -8.94 -9.81 -26.94
C SER A 7 -8.90 -9.39 -25.47
N LYS A 8 -9.20 -10.33 -24.56
CA LYS A 8 -9.17 -10.07 -23.12
C LYS A 8 -7.76 -9.74 -22.63
N ASN A 9 -6.75 -10.50 -23.08
CA ASN A 9 -5.35 -10.23 -22.71
C ASN A 9 -4.88 -8.88 -23.23
N TRP A 10 -5.27 -8.53 -24.46
CA TRP A 10 -4.94 -7.24 -25.06
C TRP A 10 -5.59 -6.09 -24.28
N VAL A 11 -6.87 -6.20 -23.93
CA VAL A 11 -7.58 -5.19 -23.13
C VAL A 11 -6.94 -5.02 -21.76
N ASN A 12 -6.56 -6.10 -21.09
CA ASN A 12 -5.91 -6.05 -19.79
C ASN A 12 -4.55 -5.35 -19.87
N LYS A 13 -3.79 -5.60 -20.92
CA LYS A 13 -2.53 -4.92 -21.17
C LYS A 13 -2.73 -3.43 -21.39
N GLN A 14 -3.74 -3.05 -22.18
CA GLN A 14 -4.07 -1.65 -22.45
C GLN A 14 -4.42 -0.92 -21.16
N ARG A 15 -5.23 -1.50 -20.29
CA ARG A 15 -5.58 -0.90 -18.99
C ARG A 15 -4.36 -0.70 -18.12
N ARG A 16 -3.50 -1.69 -18.04
CA ARG A 16 -2.27 -1.63 -17.25
C ARG A 16 -1.37 -0.49 -17.74
N ASP A 17 -1.19 -0.37 -19.06
CA ASP A 17 -0.36 0.67 -19.66
C ASP A 17 -0.92 2.08 -19.40
N ILE A 18 -2.24 2.22 -19.42
CA ILE A 18 -2.93 3.48 -19.09
C ILE A 18 -2.64 3.86 -17.65
N TYR A 19 -2.78 2.94 -16.70
CA TYR A 19 -2.53 3.20 -15.28
C TYR A 19 -1.07 3.51 -14.99
N VAL A 20 -0.13 2.87 -15.68
CA VAL A 20 1.29 3.19 -15.56
C VAL A 20 1.55 4.64 -15.97
N ARG A 21 1.00 5.07 -17.10
CA ARG A 21 1.13 6.46 -17.56
C ARG A 21 0.45 7.43 -16.61
N GLN A 22 -0.75 7.12 -16.16
CA GLN A 22 -1.50 7.96 -15.26
C GLN A 22 -0.79 8.11 -13.91
N SER A 23 -0.15 7.04 -13.41
CA SER A 23 0.58 7.10 -12.15
C SER A 23 1.75 8.09 -12.21
N LYS A 24 2.41 8.18 -13.35
CA LYS A 24 3.49 9.17 -13.55
C LYS A 24 2.97 10.59 -13.53
N VAL A 25 1.81 10.82 -14.16
CA VAL A 25 1.17 12.14 -14.16
C VAL A 25 0.74 12.55 -12.76
N ASP A 26 0.16 11.62 -12.01
CA ASP A 26 -0.35 11.87 -10.65
C ASP A 26 0.74 11.86 -9.58
N GLY A 27 1.96 11.47 -9.93
CA GLY A 27 3.08 11.43 -9.00
C GLY A 27 3.13 10.18 -8.12
N TYR A 28 2.40 9.12 -8.44
CA TYR A 28 2.47 7.87 -7.72
C TYR A 28 3.64 7.00 -8.20
N ARG A 29 4.25 6.30 -7.25
CA ARG A 29 5.41 5.44 -7.52
C ARG A 29 5.07 4.19 -8.32
N ALA A 30 3.79 3.77 -8.29
CA ALA A 30 3.31 2.62 -9.04
C ALA A 30 1.81 2.74 -9.34
N ARG A 31 1.36 2.00 -10.36
CA ARG A 31 -0.05 1.97 -10.75
C ARG A 31 -0.96 1.32 -9.70
N SER A 32 -0.39 0.57 -8.77
CA SER A 32 -1.16 -0.09 -7.72
C SER A 32 -1.94 0.89 -6.83
N ALA A 33 -1.56 2.17 -6.80
CA ALA A 33 -2.31 3.21 -6.09
C ALA A 33 -3.78 3.25 -6.50
N TYR A 34 -4.09 3.00 -7.76
CA TYR A 34 -5.47 3.06 -8.27
C TYR A 34 -6.34 1.94 -7.74
N LYS A 35 -5.75 0.78 -7.48
CA LYS A 35 -6.45 -0.32 -6.82
C LYS A 35 -6.90 0.08 -5.41
N LEU A 36 -6.03 0.74 -4.67
CA LEU A 36 -6.37 1.23 -3.34
C LEU A 36 -7.41 2.35 -3.39
N MET A 37 -7.33 3.23 -4.37
CA MET A 37 -8.34 4.27 -4.58
C MET A 37 -9.73 3.67 -4.80
N GLU A 38 -9.83 2.63 -5.63
CA GLU A 38 -11.10 1.93 -5.88
C GLU A 38 -11.64 1.29 -4.61
N ILE A 39 -10.79 0.65 -3.82
CA ILE A 39 -11.17 0.05 -2.55
C ILE A 39 -11.66 1.11 -1.58
N ASP A 40 -10.93 2.19 -1.45
CA ASP A 40 -11.30 3.29 -0.55
C ASP A 40 -12.61 3.97 -0.98
N GLU A 41 -12.80 4.19 -2.27
CA GLU A 41 -14.01 4.76 -2.81
C GLU A 41 -15.24 3.90 -2.47
N LYS A 42 -15.08 2.58 -2.56
CA LYS A 42 -16.15 1.63 -2.28
C LYS A 42 -16.44 1.50 -0.78
N PHE A 43 -15.41 1.41 0.05
CA PHE A 43 -15.55 1.08 1.47
C PHE A 43 -15.34 2.26 2.41
N LYS A 44 -14.94 3.41 1.91
CA LYS A 44 -14.73 4.63 2.72
C LYS A 44 -13.81 4.40 3.92
N ILE A 45 -12.64 3.81 3.65
CA ILE A 45 -11.70 3.38 4.68
C ILE A 45 -10.94 4.54 5.30
N PHE A 46 -10.37 5.42 4.47
CA PHE A 46 -9.44 6.45 4.93
C PHE A 46 -10.15 7.72 5.37
N LYS A 47 -9.88 8.08 6.61
CA LYS A 47 -10.35 9.32 7.24
C LYS A 47 -9.16 9.98 7.92
N GLY A 48 -9.29 11.24 8.32
CA GLY A 48 -8.22 11.91 9.05
C GLY A 48 -7.95 11.26 10.42
N GLY A 49 -6.69 11.29 10.86
CA GLY A 49 -6.31 10.84 12.18
C GLY A 49 -6.11 9.33 12.36
N LEU A 50 -6.19 8.54 11.29
CA LEU A 50 -6.02 7.08 11.39
C LEU A 50 -4.55 6.68 11.52
N SER A 51 -4.31 5.59 12.25
CA SER A 51 -3.01 4.92 12.30
C SER A 51 -3.02 3.77 11.29
N VAL A 52 -2.14 3.84 10.30
CA VAL A 52 -2.12 2.93 9.14
C VAL A 52 -0.79 2.22 9.06
N ILE A 53 -0.84 0.91 8.81
CA ILE A 53 0.35 0.10 8.50
C ILE A 53 0.21 -0.44 7.08
N ASP A 54 1.25 -0.24 6.27
CA ASP A 54 1.35 -0.75 4.91
C ASP A 54 2.44 -1.82 4.86
N ILE A 55 2.04 -3.08 4.68
CA ILE A 55 2.93 -4.23 4.67
C ILE A 55 3.32 -4.57 3.23
N GLY A 56 4.63 -4.74 2.99
CA GLY A 56 5.13 -4.94 1.65
C GLY A 56 4.98 -3.68 0.81
N ALA A 57 5.31 -2.54 1.40
CA ALA A 57 4.95 -1.22 0.90
C ALA A 57 5.73 -0.76 -0.34
N ALA A 58 6.96 -1.24 -0.55
CA ALA A 58 7.78 -0.75 -1.66
C ALA A 58 7.10 -0.98 -3.01
N PRO A 59 7.15 -0.03 -3.94
CA PRO A 59 7.87 1.24 -3.88
C PRO A 59 7.21 2.34 -3.06
N GLY A 60 5.93 2.18 -2.62
CA GLY A 60 5.28 3.09 -1.71
C GLY A 60 4.02 3.79 -2.24
N SER A 61 3.43 3.30 -3.33
CA SER A 61 2.26 3.97 -3.92
C SER A 61 1.03 3.92 -3.02
N TRP A 62 0.81 2.82 -2.31
CA TRP A 62 -0.29 2.70 -1.35
C TRP A 62 -0.07 3.62 -0.14
N SER A 63 1.16 3.67 0.36
CA SER A 63 1.53 4.58 1.43
C SER A 63 1.35 6.04 1.03
N GLN A 64 1.70 6.39 -0.22
CA GLN A 64 1.48 7.75 -0.73
C GLN A 64 0.00 8.13 -0.69
N TYR A 65 -0.86 7.23 -1.16
CA TYR A 65 -2.30 7.47 -1.14
C TYR A 65 -2.84 7.59 0.29
N ALA A 66 -2.45 6.66 1.16
CA ALA A 66 -2.88 6.67 2.56
C ALA A 66 -2.46 7.96 3.28
N MET A 67 -1.23 8.42 3.05
CA MET A 67 -0.74 9.65 3.65
C MET A 67 -1.51 10.88 3.18
N LYS A 68 -1.88 10.89 1.92
CA LYS A 68 -2.62 11.99 1.32
C LYS A 68 -4.06 12.08 1.84
N THR A 69 -4.69 10.92 2.09
CA THR A 69 -6.10 10.84 2.47
C THR A 69 -6.32 10.76 3.98
N ALA A 70 -5.40 10.14 4.72
CA ALA A 70 -5.47 10.00 6.17
C ALA A 70 -4.64 11.09 6.88
N LYS A 71 -4.88 12.34 6.54
CA LYS A 71 -4.15 13.49 7.08
C LYS A 71 -4.22 13.51 8.61
N SER A 72 -3.13 13.93 9.24
CA SER A 72 -2.96 14.02 10.70
C SER A 72 -2.88 12.66 11.40
N GLY A 73 -2.91 11.56 10.67
CA GLY A 73 -2.71 10.23 11.21
C GLY A 73 -1.24 9.82 11.22
N LYS A 74 -1.00 8.58 11.63
CA LYS A 74 0.31 7.96 11.54
C LYS A 74 0.32 6.93 10.43
N LEU A 75 1.43 6.89 9.70
CA LEU A 75 1.66 5.90 8.66
C LEU A 75 3.00 5.23 8.87
N ILE A 76 3.00 3.90 8.87
CA ILE A 76 4.22 3.11 8.89
C ILE A 76 4.21 2.21 7.67
N SER A 77 5.28 2.29 6.87
CA SER A 77 5.49 1.47 5.69
C SER A 77 6.59 0.46 5.98
N ILE A 78 6.33 -0.81 5.72
CA ILE A 78 7.26 -1.91 6.03
C ILE A 78 7.53 -2.70 4.77
N ASP A 79 8.81 -2.93 4.47
CA ASP A 79 9.22 -3.76 3.36
C ASP A 79 10.61 -4.34 3.60
N LEU A 80 10.90 -5.48 3.02
CA LEU A 80 12.24 -6.05 3.00
C LEU A 80 13.21 -5.18 2.21
N LYS A 81 12.69 -4.48 1.20
CA LYS A 81 13.46 -3.56 0.38
C LYS A 81 13.45 -2.17 0.99
N LYS A 82 14.57 -1.48 0.85
CA LYS A 82 14.63 -0.07 1.19
C LYS A 82 13.73 0.72 0.24
N MET A 83 12.98 1.66 0.79
CA MET A 83 12.12 2.54 0.00
C MET A 83 12.41 4.00 0.31
N GLU A 84 12.17 4.85 -0.67
CA GLU A 84 12.33 6.28 -0.50
C GLU A 84 11.32 6.82 0.53
N PRO A 85 11.73 7.82 1.33
CA PRO A 85 10.83 8.41 2.31
C PRO A 85 9.54 8.95 1.71
N ILE A 86 8.47 8.85 2.47
CA ILE A 86 7.16 9.37 2.10
C ILE A 86 6.79 10.43 3.14
N GLY A 87 7.02 11.70 2.80
CA GLY A 87 6.76 12.82 3.69
C GLY A 87 7.41 12.61 5.06
N ASN A 88 6.67 12.83 6.12
CA ASN A 88 7.12 12.64 7.50
C ASN A 88 6.65 11.30 8.10
N SER A 89 6.21 10.37 7.29
CA SER A 89 5.85 9.03 7.75
C SER A 89 7.08 8.19 8.06
N VAL A 90 6.86 7.04 8.69
CA VAL A 90 7.93 6.13 9.11
C VAL A 90 8.06 4.99 8.12
N GLN A 91 9.27 4.72 7.65
CA GLN A 91 9.60 3.54 6.85
C GLN A 91 10.46 2.61 7.68
N ILE A 92 10.08 1.34 7.73
CA ILE A 92 10.83 0.29 8.41
C ILE A 92 11.27 -0.73 7.38
N GLN A 93 12.57 -0.93 7.26
CA GLN A 93 13.12 -2.00 6.43
C GLN A 93 13.27 -3.25 7.27
N GLY A 94 12.49 -4.27 6.96
CA GLY A 94 12.52 -5.52 7.72
C GLY A 94 11.42 -6.47 7.30
N ASP A 95 11.48 -7.65 7.89
CA ASP A 95 10.47 -8.69 7.70
C ASP A 95 9.38 -8.50 8.76
N PHE A 96 8.15 -8.28 8.30
CA PHE A 96 7.01 -8.07 9.19
C PHE A 96 6.76 -9.25 10.14
N THR A 97 7.13 -10.46 9.74
CA THR A 97 6.95 -11.66 10.58
C THR A 97 7.97 -11.76 11.71
N GLU A 98 9.04 -10.99 11.67
CA GLU A 98 10.07 -11.00 12.72
C GLU A 98 9.67 -10.15 13.91
N GLU A 99 9.95 -10.66 15.10
CA GLU A 99 9.61 -10.00 16.37
C GLU A 99 10.26 -8.61 16.49
N LYS A 100 11.53 -8.48 16.08
CA LYS A 100 12.22 -7.18 16.15
C LYS A 100 11.55 -6.11 15.30
N THR A 101 11.01 -6.48 14.14
CA THR A 101 10.29 -5.57 13.26
C THR A 101 8.97 -5.16 13.91
N GLN A 102 8.27 -6.11 14.48
CA GLN A 102 7.00 -5.84 15.19
C GLN A 102 7.20 -4.93 16.39
N GLU A 103 8.29 -5.10 17.13
CA GLU A 103 8.63 -4.23 18.26
C GLU A 103 8.92 -2.80 17.79
N GLU A 104 9.61 -2.66 16.67
CA GLU A 104 9.89 -1.35 16.09
C GLU A 104 8.60 -0.64 15.66
N ILE A 105 7.65 -1.37 15.11
CA ILE A 105 6.33 -0.85 14.79
C ILE A 105 5.64 -0.33 16.05
N LYS A 106 5.66 -1.12 17.12
CA LYS A 106 5.02 -0.75 18.40
C LYS A 106 5.62 0.51 19.00
N LYS A 107 6.92 0.73 18.83
CA LYS A 107 7.58 1.96 19.30
C LYS A 107 7.11 3.19 18.55
N ASN A 108 6.69 3.03 17.30
CA ASN A 108 6.29 4.14 16.44
C ASN A 108 4.78 4.39 16.46
N ILE A 109 4.00 3.45 16.95
CA ILE A 109 2.55 3.60 17.13
C ILE A 109 2.22 3.41 18.60
N ASN A 110 1.78 4.48 19.24
CA ASN A 110 1.28 4.43 20.60
C ASN A 110 -0.21 4.13 20.57
N GLY A 111 -0.58 2.90 20.93
CA GLY A 111 -1.97 2.52 21.03
C GLY A 111 -2.47 1.76 19.82
N LYS A 112 -3.62 2.17 19.30
CA LYS A 112 -4.42 1.40 18.38
C LYS A 112 -4.00 1.58 16.93
N VAL A 113 -3.92 0.47 16.17
CA VAL A 113 -3.79 0.50 14.72
C VAL A 113 -5.20 0.43 14.13
N ASP A 114 -5.52 1.38 13.26
CA ASP A 114 -6.86 1.47 12.66
C ASP A 114 -6.95 0.68 11.34
N VAL A 115 -5.90 0.72 10.53
CA VAL A 115 -5.88 0.07 9.23
C VAL A 115 -4.57 -0.66 9.03
N VAL A 116 -4.66 -1.93 8.64
CA VAL A 116 -3.53 -2.72 8.14
C VAL A 116 -3.85 -3.06 6.70
N MET A 117 -2.95 -2.71 5.80
CA MET A 117 -3.14 -2.96 4.38
C MET A 117 -1.92 -3.63 3.75
N SER A 118 -2.13 -4.37 2.68
CA SER A 118 -1.06 -5.00 1.93
C SER A 118 -1.49 -5.26 0.49
N ASP A 119 -0.63 -4.93 -0.45
CA ASP A 119 -0.79 -5.28 -1.87
C ASP A 119 -0.02 -6.58 -2.20
N MET A 120 0.54 -7.23 -1.20
CA MET A 120 1.31 -8.48 -1.37
C MET A 120 0.39 -9.70 -1.35
N ALA A 121 0.74 -10.69 -2.18
CA ALA A 121 0.16 -12.02 -2.06
C ALA A 121 0.91 -12.79 -0.96
N VAL A 122 0.48 -12.65 0.29
CA VAL A 122 1.08 -13.35 1.43
C VAL A 122 0.03 -14.16 2.17
N ASP A 123 0.49 -15.21 2.87
CA ASP A 123 -0.37 -15.95 3.78
C ASP A 123 -0.49 -15.20 5.09
N LEU A 124 -1.59 -14.49 5.25
CA LEU A 124 -1.83 -13.65 6.43
C LEU A 124 -2.00 -14.45 7.72
N SER A 125 -2.20 -15.78 7.63
CA SER A 125 -2.28 -16.63 8.82
C SER A 125 -0.96 -16.70 9.57
N LEU A 126 0.15 -16.37 8.92
CA LEU A 126 1.48 -16.34 9.54
C LEU A 126 1.79 -15.03 10.25
N ILE A 127 0.91 -14.06 10.16
CA ILE A 127 1.12 -12.72 10.74
C ILE A 127 0.31 -12.60 12.03
N HIS A 128 1.03 -12.48 13.14
CA HIS A 128 0.43 -12.31 14.47
C HIS A 128 0.69 -10.90 14.98
N ILE A 129 -0.34 -10.11 15.03
CA ILE A 129 -0.26 -8.74 15.53
C ILE A 129 -1.13 -8.60 16.79
#